data_6526bd0a6c62a985f4a22282b411baef
#
_entry.id   6526bd0a6c62a985f4a22282b411baef
#
_cell.length_a   1.000
_cell.length_b   1.000
_cell.length_c   1.000
_cell.angle_alpha   90.00
_cell.angle_beta   90.00
_cell.angle_gamma   90.00
#
_symmetry.space_group_name_H-M   'P 1'
#
loop_
_entity.id
_entity.type
_entity.pdbx_description
1 polymer ?
#
loop_
_entity_poly.entity_id
_entity_poly.type
_entity_poly.pdbx_seq_one_letter_code
_entity_poly.pdbx_strand_id
1 'polypeptide(L)'
;MIDWQTVFYALFAVTAWLLFTWQCLRAYRLAQPSEGDGRGDVLVTYASQSGRALGIAQRLATSLPDGARLLPLNRLDIDSLQSARQLYCIAATYGEGEAPDNAARFLSQFTQAALPDLSSLRYQVLALGDREYPHFCAYGHQLDAALAGAGAECAVNCAEIDCGTDQMAQAVD
;
A
#
# COMPACT_ATOMS: atom_id res chain seq x y z
N MET A 1 -3.70 -51.42 23.16
CA MET A 1 -2.70 -50.66 23.93
C MET A 1 -2.41 -49.35 23.17
N ILE A 2 -2.62 -48.22 23.83
CA ILE A 2 -2.27 -46.92 23.21
C ILE A 2 -0.74 -46.81 23.25
N ASP A 3 -0.14 -46.64 22.08
CA ASP A 3 1.30 -46.41 21.98
C ASP A 3 1.62 -45.00 22.42
N TRP A 4 2.13 -44.87 23.65
CA TRP A 4 2.49 -43.59 24.26
C TRP A 4 3.57 -42.83 23.47
N GLN A 5 4.42 -43.52 22.74
CA GLN A 5 5.41 -42.89 21.86
C GLN A 5 4.75 -42.12 20.71
N THR A 6 3.76 -42.75 20.07
CA THR A 6 3.00 -42.11 18.99
C THR A 6 2.23 -40.89 19.48
N VAL A 7 1.64 -40.96 20.68
CA VAL A 7 0.95 -39.79 21.29
C VAL A 7 1.93 -38.68 21.61
N PHE A 8 3.11 -39.00 22.11
CA PHE A 8 4.15 -38.00 22.41
C PHE A 8 4.63 -37.29 21.14
N TYR A 9 4.91 -38.03 20.07
CA TYR A 9 5.31 -37.42 18.77
C TYR A 9 4.21 -36.56 18.18
N ALA A 10 2.96 -36.98 18.27
CA ALA A 10 1.81 -36.21 17.78
C ALA A 10 1.67 -34.88 18.55
N LEU A 11 1.77 -34.91 19.87
CA LEU A 11 1.73 -33.72 20.73
C LEU A 11 2.90 -32.78 20.43
N PHE A 12 4.11 -33.32 20.26
CA PHE A 12 5.28 -32.54 19.90
C PHE A 12 5.12 -31.85 18.54
N ALA A 13 4.63 -32.58 17.53
CA ALA A 13 4.38 -32.01 16.21
C ALA A 13 3.34 -30.87 16.24
N VAL A 14 2.25 -31.06 16.99
CA VAL A 14 1.21 -30.01 17.15
C VAL A 14 1.76 -28.78 17.87
N THR A 15 2.52 -28.97 18.95
CA THR A 15 3.12 -27.83 19.68
C THR A 15 4.14 -27.08 18.83
N ALA A 16 5.00 -27.79 18.08
CA ALA A 16 5.94 -27.18 17.16
C ALA A 16 5.24 -26.39 16.05
N TRP A 17 4.15 -26.95 15.49
CA TRP A 17 3.34 -26.27 14.46
C TRP A 17 2.67 -25.01 15.02
N LEU A 18 2.10 -25.06 16.23
CA LEU A 18 1.49 -23.90 16.89
C LEU A 18 2.51 -22.79 17.18
N LEU A 19 3.70 -23.17 17.65
CA LEU A 19 4.80 -22.22 17.89
C LEU A 19 5.26 -21.56 16.59
N PHE A 20 5.43 -22.35 15.53
CA PHE A 20 5.78 -21.82 14.19
C PHE A 20 4.71 -20.87 13.67
N THR A 21 3.44 -21.26 13.74
CA THR A 21 2.32 -20.42 13.31
C THR A 21 2.24 -19.14 14.12
N TRP A 22 2.42 -19.20 15.43
CA TRP A 22 2.47 -18.03 16.31
C TRP A 22 3.64 -17.11 15.96
N GLN A 23 4.81 -17.67 15.67
CA GLN A 23 5.99 -16.91 15.28
C GLN A 23 5.81 -16.21 13.92
N CYS A 24 5.20 -16.90 12.96
CA CYS A 24 4.83 -16.31 11.66
C CYS A 24 3.80 -15.18 11.82
N LEU A 25 2.75 -15.38 12.62
CA LEU A 25 1.75 -14.35 12.91
C LEU A 25 2.35 -13.14 13.65
N ARG A 26 3.27 -13.39 14.59
CA ARG A 26 3.98 -12.33 15.28
C ARG A 26 4.88 -11.54 14.32
N ALA A 27 5.65 -12.23 13.47
CA ALA A 27 6.48 -11.59 12.46
C ALA A 27 5.63 -10.79 11.48
N TYR A 28 4.48 -11.32 11.04
CA TYR A 28 3.53 -10.61 10.19
C TYR A 28 2.96 -9.35 10.86
N ARG A 29 2.59 -9.42 12.15
CA ARG A 29 2.10 -8.24 12.90
C ARG A 29 3.18 -7.19 13.12
N LEU A 30 4.44 -7.61 13.33
CA LEU A 30 5.57 -6.70 13.50
C LEU A 30 6.02 -6.09 12.17
N ALA A 31 5.80 -6.80 11.07
CA ALA A 31 6.05 -6.29 9.71
C ALA A 31 4.94 -5.36 9.20
N GLN A 32 3.78 -5.31 9.88
CA GLN A 32 2.78 -4.30 9.59
C GLN A 32 3.33 -2.94 10.04
N PRO A 33 3.41 -1.95 9.13
CA PRO A 33 3.83 -0.62 9.53
C PRO A 33 2.90 -0.17 10.67
N SER A 34 3.48 0.28 11.77
CA SER A 34 2.71 0.99 12.79
C SER A 34 2.01 2.15 12.08
N GLU A 35 0.70 2.22 12.20
CA GLU A 35 -0.04 3.40 11.78
C GLU A 35 0.66 4.57 12.46
N GLY A 36 1.38 5.39 11.69
CA GLY A 36 2.09 6.53 12.24
C GLY A 36 1.05 7.43 12.91
N ASP A 37 1.29 7.79 14.18
CA ASP A 37 0.46 8.70 14.97
C ASP A 37 0.59 10.16 14.46
N GLY A 38 0.81 10.32 13.14
CA GLY A 38 0.86 11.60 12.47
C GLY A 38 -0.50 12.29 12.59
N ARG A 39 -0.51 13.53 13.01
CA ARG A 39 -1.71 14.39 12.98
C ARG A 39 -2.23 14.43 11.55
N GLY A 40 -3.42 13.94 11.34
CA GLY A 40 -4.17 13.58 10.17
C GLY A 40 -4.15 14.39 8.87
N ASP A 41 -3.34 15.42 8.75
CA ASP A 41 -3.34 16.33 7.59
C ASP A 41 -2.54 15.79 6.40
N VAL A 42 -1.56 14.91 6.63
CA VAL A 42 -0.72 14.32 5.58
C VAL A 42 -0.85 12.80 5.59
N LEU A 43 -1.30 12.26 4.47
CA LEU A 43 -1.44 10.82 4.25
C LEU A 43 -0.36 10.33 3.28
N VAL A 44 0.27 9.22 3.63
CA VAL A 44 1.09 8.43 2.72
C VAL A 44 0.45 7.06 2.60
N THR A 45 0.11 6.68 1.38
CA THR A 45 -0.55 5.40 1.12
C THR A 45 0.21 4.60 0.08
N TYR A 46 0.06 3.29 0.15
CA TYR A 46 0.74 2.39 -0.78
C TYR A 46 -0.16 1.26 -1.26
N ALA A 47 0.04 0.90 -2.53
CA ALA A 47 -0.50 -0.29 -3.17
C ALA A 47 0.67 -1.18 -3.59
N SER A 48 0.86 -2.32 -2.92
CA SER A 48 2.03 -3.18 -3.14
C SER A 48 1.71 -4.64 -2.84
N GLN A 49 2.18 -5.53 -3.70
CA GLN A 49 2.17 -6.97 -3.47
C GLN A 49 3.55 -7.48 -3.06
N SER A 50 4.61 -6.97 -3.69
CA SER A 50 6.00 -7.37 -3.42
C SER A 50 6.67 -6.61 -2.26
N GLY A 51 6.02 -5.59 -1.69
CA GLY A 51 6.57 -4.74 -0.64
C GLY A 51 7.41 -3.55 -1.13
N ARG A 52 7.69 -3.42 -2.43
CA ARG A 52 8.49 -2.29 -2.97
C ARG A 52 7.86 -0.94 -2.70
N ALA A 53 6.57 -0.76 -3.05
CA ALA A 53 5.86 0.48 -2.79
C ALA A 53 5.78 0.80 -1.28
N LEU A 54 5.67 -0.21 -0.41
CA LEU A 54 5.72 -0.04 1.03
C LEU A 54 7.06 0.54 1.49
N GLY A 55 8.19 0.01 0.99
CA GLY A 55 9.52 0.52 1.36
C GLY A 55 9.73 1.98 0.97
N ILE A 56 9.24 2.41 -0.19
CA ILE A 56 9.28 3.82 -0.62
C ILE A 56 8.35 4.67 0.27
N ALA A 57 7.13 4.22 0.52
CA ALA A 57 6.15 4.91 1.34
C ALA A 57 6.64 5.13 2.78
N GLN A 58 7.32 4.15 3.37
CA GLN A 58 7.93 4.24 4.71
C GLN A 58 9.01 5.32 4.75
N ARG A 59 9.91 5.34 3.77
CA ARG A 59 10.96 6.37 3.69
C ARG A 59 10.39 7.75 3.51
N LEU A 60 9.40 7.90 2.62
CA LEU A 60 8.72 9.18 2.45
C LEU A 60 8.05 9.64 3.74
N ALA A 61 7.27 8.77 4.40
CA ALA A 61 6.57 9.12 5.63
C ALA A 61 7.53 9.55 6.75
N THR A 62 8.72 8.93 6.84
CA THR A 62 9.74 9.32 7.83
C THR A 62 10.50 10.60 7.46
N SER A 63 10.55 10.98 6.19
CA SER A 63 11.22 12.22 5.74
C SER A 63 10.36 13.46 5.87
N LEU A 64 9.05 13.32 6.04
CA LEU A 64 8.12 14.44 6.18
C LEU A 64 8.24 15.07 7.58
N PRO A 65 8.41 16.41 7.68
CA PRO A 65 8.79 17.10 8.92
C PRO A 65 7.77 16.99 10.05
N ASP A 66 6.47 16.93 9.72
CA ASP A 66 5.39 16.85 10.71
C ASP A 66 4.89 15.41 10.93
N GLY A 67 5.60 14.45 10.35
CA GLY A 67 5.14 13.07 10.28
C GLY A 67 3.94 12.91 9.35
N ALA A 68 3.76 11.70 8.86
CA ALA A 68 2.62 11.37 8.01
C ALA A 68 1.96 10.08 8.49
N ARG A 69 0.66 9.99 8.33
CA ARG A 69 -0.05 8.74 8.58
C ARG A 69 0.15 7.81 7.41
N LEU A 70 0.87 6.71 7.64
CA LEU A 70 1.16 5.68 6.65
C LEU A 70 0.14 4.54 6.74
N LEU A 71 -0.54 4.23 5.64
CA LEU A 71 -1.51 3.14 5.60
C LEU A 71 -1.59 2.49 4.20
N PRO A 72 -1.94 1.20 4.12
CA PRO A 72 -2.21 0.56 2.84
C PRO A 72 -3.50 1.13 2.23
N LEU A 73 -3.54 1.19 0.92
CA LEU A 73 -4.62 1.85 0.17
C LEU A 73 -6.02 1.28 0.47
N ASN A 74 -6.14 -0.02 0.80
CA ASN A 74 -7.42 -0.64 1.15
C ASN A 74 -7.97 -0.24 2.53
N ARG A 75 -7.19 0.46 3.34
CA ARG A 75 -7.62 1.03 4.63
C ARG A 75 -7.92 2.53 4.55
N LEU A 76 -7.68 3.13 3.40
CA LEU A 76 -7.99 4.52 3.17
C LEU A 76 -9.47 4.65 2.81
N ASP A 77 -10.21 5.37 3.62
CA ASP A 77 -11.62 5.69 3.40
C ASP A 77 -11.80 7.13 2.90
N ILE A 78 -13.00 7.43 2.43
CA ILE A 78 -13.35 8.74 1.89
C ILE A 78 -13.27 9.83 2.95
N ASP A 79 -13.68 9.55 4.18
CA ASP A 79 -13.67 10.52 5.28
C ASP A 79 -12.25 10.96 5.62
N SER A 80 -11.30 10.02 5.60
CA SER A 80 -9.87 10.30 5.76
C SER A 80 -9.34 11.17 4.62
N LEU A 81 -9.76 10.92 3.37
CA LEU A 81 -9.37 11.74 2.22
C LEU A 81 -9.90 13.16 2.32
N GLN A 82 -11.17 13.33 2.70
CA GLN A 82 -11.81 14.64 2.85
C GLN A 82 -11.23 15.48 4.00
N SER A 83 -10.70 14.81 5.03
CA SER A 83 -10.06 15.48 6.18
C SER A 83 -8.58 15.79 5.94
N ALA A 84 -7.94 15.13 4.97
CA ALA A 84 -6.54 15.33 4.66
C ALA A 84 -6.30 16.57 3.79
N ARG A 85 -5.14 17.18 3.95
CA ARG A 85 -4.67 18.27 3.08
C ARG A 85 -3.72 17.78 2.00
N GLN A 86 -2.94 16.75 2.30
CA GLN A 86 -1.97 16.17 1.37
C GLN A 86 -2.07 14.66 1.37
N LEU A 87 -1.97 14.09 0.17
CA LEU A 87 -1.96 12.67 -0.08
C LEU A 87 -0.80 12.30 -1.02
N TYR A 88 0.02 11.38 -0.57
CA TYR A 88 1.04 10.74 -1.40
C TYR A 88 0.65 9.28 -1.63
N CYS A 89 0.45 8.90 -2.88
CA CYS A 89 0.10 7.54 -3.28
C CYS A 89 1.30 6.88 -3.97
N ILE A 90 1.82 5.79 -3.43
CA ILE A 90 2.83 4.96 -4.07
C ILE A 90 2.15 3.68 -4.55
N ALA A 91 1.93 3.58 -5.86
CA ALA A 91 1.08 2.55 -6.45
C ALA A 91 1.86 1.63 -7.41
N ALA A 92 2.02 0.37 -7.03
CA ALA A 92 2.52 -0.64 -7.94
C ALA A 92 1.39 -1.16 -8.83
N THR A 93 1.72 -1.43 -10.10
CA THR A 93 0.85 -2.14 -11.03
C THR A 93 1.22 -3.61 -11.02
N TYR A 94 0.23 -4.49 -11.04
CA TYR A 94 0.41 -5.94 -11.06
C TYR A 94 -0.18 -6.56 -12.33
N GLY A 95 0.44 -7.66 -12.80
CA GLY A 95 -0.06 -8.42 -13.94
C GLY A 95 -0.36 -7.58 -15.18
N GLU A 96 -1.54 -7.72 -15.73
CA GLU A 96 -2.03 -7.04 -16.93
C GLU A 96 -2.58 -5.62 -16.64
N GLY A 97 -2.03 -4.92 -15.65
CA GLY A 97 -2.47 -3.56 -15.28
C GLY A 97 -3.38 -3.51 -14.06
N GLU A 98 -3.43 -4.60 -13.30
CA GLU A 98 -4.35 -4.75 -12.18
C GLU A 98 -3.85 -4.07 -10.90
N ALA A 99 -4.80 -3.82 -9.99
CA ALA A 99 -4.50 -3.36 -8.64
C ALA A 99 -3.86 -4.49 -7.80
N PRO A 100 -2.85 -4.20 -6.98
CA PRO A 100 -2.43 -5.13 -5.93
C PRO A 100 -3.57 -5.48 -4.97
N ASP A 101 -3.50 -6.65 -4.31
CA ASP A 101 -4.55 -7.14 -3.40
C ASP A 101 -4.92 -6.14 -2.30
N ASN A 102 -3.92 -5.40 -1.80
CA ASN A 102 -4.12 -4.37 -0.77
C ASN A 102 -4.68 -3.05 -1.32
N ALA A 103 -5.16 -3.02 -2.56
CA ALA A 103 -5.67 -1.82 -3.22
C ALA A 103 -6.92 -2.06 -4.08
N ALA A 104 -7.29 -3.33 -4.33
CA ALA A 104 -8.34 -3.71 -5.27
C ALA A 104 -9.71 -3.07 -5.01
N ARG A 105 -10.02 -2.74 -3.76
CA ARG A 105 -11.32 -2.13 -3.38
C ARG A 105 -11.32 -0.61 -3.39
N PHE A 106 -10.17 0.03 -3.45
CA PHE A 106 -10.11 1.48 -3.28
C PHE A 106 -10.85 2.22 -4.40
N LEU A 107 -10.54 1.91 -5.65
CA LEU A 107 -11.17 2.58 -6.79
C LEU A 107 -12.69 2.37 -6.86
N SER A 108 -13.22 1.28 -6.30
CA SER A 108 -14.66 1.05 -6.27
C SER A 108 -15.42 2.09 -5.46
N GLN A 109 -14.76 2.78 -4.52
CA GLN A 109 -15.36 3.84 -3.71
C GLN A 109 -15.68 5.10 -4.57
N PHE A 110 -14.97 5.29 -5.69
CA PHE A 110 -15.16 6.41 -6.60
C PHE A 110 -16.23 6.15 -7.68
N THR A 111 -16.67 4.90 -7.82
CA THR A 111 -17.65 4.51 -8.84
C THR A 111 -19.08 4.40 -8.30
N GLN A 112 -19.30 4.51 -6.98
CA GLN A 112 -20.61 4.38 -6.36
C GLN A 112 -21.29 5.75 -6.21
N ALA A 113 -22.39 5.93 -6.92
CA ALA A 113 -23.49 6.90 -6.82
C ALA A 113 -23.15 8.40 -6.73
N ALA A 114 -22.11 8.84 -6.07
CA ALA A 114 -21.62 10.23 -6.07
C ALA A 114 -20.11 10.26 -5.83
N LEU A 115 -19.38 10.96 -6.68
CA LEU A 115 -17.96 11.21 -6.43
C LEU A 115 -17.80 12.03 -5.15
N PRO A 116 -16.86 11.67 -4.26
CA PRO A 116 -16.56 12.49 -3.09
C PRO A 116 -16.04 13.87 -3.53
N ASP A 117 -16.35 14.91 -2.77
CA ASP A 117 -15.71 16.20 -2.98
C ASP A 117 -14.33 16.21 -2.29
N LEU A 118 -13.27 16.20 -3.11
CA LEU A 118 -11.88 16.24 -2.67
C LEU A 118 -11.18 17.55 -3.06
N SER A 119 -11.92 18.63 -3.29
CA SER A 119 -11.39 19.92 -3.76
C SER A 119 -10.39 20.57 -2.80
N SER A 120 -10.38 20.18 -1.52
CA SER A 120 -9.42 20.63 -0.51
C SER A 120 -8.15 19.78 -0.43
N LEU A 121 -8.12 18.64 -1.13
CA LEU A 121 -7.02 17.67 -1.09
C LEU A 121 -6.00 17.98 -2.20
N ARG A 122 -4.72 18.11 -1.83
CA ARG A 122 -3.61 18.07 -2.79
C ARG A 122 -3.01 16.67 -2.81
N TYR A 123 -2.78 16.13 -4.00
CA TYR A 123 -2.26 14.77 -4.10
C TYR A 123 -1.08 14.67 -5.08
N GLN A 124 -0.31 13.60 -4.91
CA GLN A 124 0.73 13.16 -5.82
C GLN A 124 0.70 11.63 -5.93
N VAL A 125 0.81 11.11 -7.14
CA VAL A 125 0.91 9.67 -7.41
C VAL A 125 2.29 9.35 -7.94
N LEU A 126 2.93 8.35 -7.31
CA LEU A 126 4.12 7.68 -7.79
C LEU A 126 3.72 6.29 -8.28
N ALA A 127 3.68 6.12 -9.58
CA ALA A 127 3.30 4.88 -10.23
C ALA A 127 4.54 3.99 -10.47
N LEU A 128 4.50 2.77 -9.95
CA LEU A 128 5.54 1.77 -10.15
C LEU A 128 5.04 0.72 -11.14
N GLY A 129 5.81 0.45 -12.16
CA GLY A 129 5.49 -0.53 -13.19
C GLY A 129 6.75 -1.21 -13.71
N ASP A 130 6.56 -2.09 -14.67
CA ASP A 130 7.63 -2.72 -15.44
C ASP A 130 7.29 -2.54 -16.92
N ARG A 131 8.22 -1.92 -17.68
CA ARG A 131 8.03 -1.63 -19.11
C ARG A 131 8.00 -2.85 -20.00
N GLU A 132 8.37 -4.01 -19.48
CA GLU A 132 8.21 -5.27 -20.22
C GLU A 132 6.73 -5.68 -20.36
N TYR A 133 5.83 -5.12 -19.53
CA TYR A 133 4.40 -5.39 -19.57
C TYR A 133 3.63 -4.32 -20.34
N PRO A 134 2.59 -4.71 -21.12
CA PRO A 134 1.82 -3.79 -21.96
C PRO A 134 1.15 -2.64 -21.21
N HIS A 135 0.77 -2.87 -19.96
CA HIS A 135 0.02 -1.92 -19.13
C HIS A 135 0.92 -1.28 -18.05
N PHE A 136 2.05 -0.73 -18.51
CA PHE A 136 3.01 -0.02 -17.66
C PHE A 136 2.33 1.05 -16.81
N CYS A 137 2.51 1.00 -15.48
CA CYS A 137 1.98 1.96 -14.51
C CYS A 137 0.45 2.18 -14.52
N ALA A 138 -0.33 1.28 -15.16
CA ALA A 138 -1.75 1.48 -15.41
C ALA A 138 -2.57 1.73 -14.14
N TYR A 139 -2.29 1.02 -13.04
CA TYR A 139 -3.01 1.23 -11.79
C TYR A 139 -2.75 2.61 -11.19
N GLY A 140 -1.51 3.11 -11.26
CA GLY A 140 -1.17 4.48 -10.84
C GLY A 140 -1.94 5.54 -11.62
N HIS A 141 -2.07 5.37 -12.94
CA HIS A 141 -2.87 6.28 -13.78
C HIS A 141 -4.36 6.23 -13.45
N GLN A 142 -4.89 5.05 -13.14
CA GLN A 142 -6.29 4.91 -12.70
C GLN A 142 -6.55 5.66 -11.38
N LEU A 143 -5.61 5.61 -10.43
CA LEU A 143 -5.68 6.36 -9.18
C LEU A 143 -5.63 7.86 -9.43
N ASP A 144 -4.69 8.31 -10.27
CA ASP A 144 -4.56 9.72 -10.64
C ASP A 144 -5.85 10.26 -11.25
N ALA A 145 -6.41 9.54 -12.24
CA ALA A 145 -7.67 9.91 -12.86
C ALA A 145 -8.86 9.94 -11.88
N ALA A 146 -8.93 8.99 -10.94
CA ALA A 146 -10.01 8.93 -9.96
C ALA A 146 -9.94 10.11 -8.96
N LEU A 147 -8.76 10.44 -8.47
CA LEU A 147 -8.55 11.57 -7.55
C LEU A 147 -8.83 12.90 -8.26
N ALA A 148 -8.32 13.09 -9.47
CA ALA A 148 -8.60 14.28 -10.28
C ALA A 148 -10.09 14.40 -10.59
N GLY A 149 -10.76 13.28 -10.95
CA GLY A 149 -12.21 13.24 -11.22
C GLY A 149 -13.06 13.59 -9.99
N ALA A 150 -12.55 13.37 -8.78
CA ALA A 150 -13.17 13.76 -7.51
C ALA A 150 -12.84 15.22 -7.11
N GLY A 151 -12.15 15.98 -7.94
CA GLY A 151 -11.83 17.39 -7.72
C GLY A 151 -10.56 17.66 -6.94
N ALA A 152 -9.75 16.63 -6.60
CA ALA A 152 -8.49 16.84 -5.91
C ALA A 152 -7.46 17.57 -6.79
N GLU A 153 -6.64 18.43 -6.18
CA GLU A 153 -5.58 19.18 -6.87
C GLU A 153 -4.32 18.32 -7.04
N CYS A 154 -3.93 18.05 -8.28
CA CYS A 154 -2.68 17.38 -8.59
C CYS A 154 -1.50 18.30 -8.29
N ALA A 155 -0.66 18.00 -7.31
CA ALA A 155 0.49 18.80 -6.93
C ALA A 155 1.64 18.71 -7.95
N VAL A 156 1.85 17.50 -8.48
CA VAL A 156 2.86 17.17 -9.51
C VAL A 156 2.29 16.04 -10.35
N ASN A 157 2.46 16.11 -11.66
CA ASN A 157 2.03 15.06 -12.58
C ASN A 157 2.45 13.67 -12.08
N CYS A 158 1.61 12.66 -12.34
CA CYS A 158 1.90 11.28 -11.97
C CYS A 158 3.32 10.89 -12.43
N ALA A 159 4.17 10.58 -11.46
CA ALA A 159 5.54 10.16 -11.73
C ALA A 159 5.57 8.65 -11.94
N GLU A 160 6.31 8.20 -12.96
CA GLU A 160 6.44 6.79 -13.31
C GLU A 160 7.84 6.28 -12.99
N ILE A 161 7.91 5.11 -12.37
CA ILE A 161 9.18 4.41 -12.13
C ILE A 161 9.12 3.03 -12.77
N ASP A 162 10.11 2.73 -13.61
CA ASP A 162 10.32 1.40 -14.16
C ASP A 162 11.05 0.53 -13.15
N CYS A 163 10.39 -0.52 -12.68
CA CYS A 163 10.92 -1.47 -11.70
C CYS A 163 11.54 -2.71 -12.34
N GLY A 164 11.45 -2.86 -13.67
CA GLY A 164 12.03 -3.96 -14.44
C GLY A 164 13.54 -3.80 -14.68
N THR A 165 14.02 -2.56 -14.67
CA THR A 165 15.47 -2.25 -14.77
C THR A 165 16.02 -1.81 -13.42
N ASP A 166 17.30 -2.07 -13.14
CA ASP A 166 18.03 -1.72 -11.89
C ASP A 166 18.08 -0.20 -11.56
N GLN A 167 17.29 0.63 -12.25
CA GLN A 167 17.22 2.09 -12.05
C GLN A 167 16.69 2.50 -10.65
N MET A 168 16.06 1.59 -9.91
CA MET A 168 15.59 1.87 -8.55
C MET A 168 16.71 2.15 -7.54
N ALA A 169 17.94 1.69 -7.78
CA ALA A 169 19.06 1.97 -6.88
C ALA A 169 19.52 3.43 -6.93
N GLN A 170 19.26 4.14 -8.03
CA GLN A 170 19.72 5.51 -8.27
C GLN A 170 18.70 6.60 -7.92
N ALA A 171 17.43 6.25 -7.76
CA ALA A 171 16.36 7.23 -7.46
C ALA A 171 16.14 7.45 -5.96
N VAL A 172 16.97 6.83 -5.10
CA VAL A 172 16.74 6.78 -3.64
C VAL A 172 17.94 7.33 -2.85
N ASP A 173 19.01 7.78 -3.52
CA ASP A 173 20.09 8.59 -2.98
C ASP A 173 19.79 10.09 -3.23
#